data_6b26dc6e341277457fb884a3daa1f8a9
#
_entry.id   6b26dc6e341277457fb884a3daa1f8a9
#
_cell.length_a   1.000
_cell.length_b   1.000
_cell.length_c   1.000
_cell.angle_alpha   90.00
_cell.angle_beta   90.00
_cell.angle_gamma   90.00
#
_symmetry.space_group_name_H-M   'P 1'
#
loop_
_entity.id
_entity.type
_entity.pdbx_description
1 polymer ?
#
loop_
_entity_poly.entity_id
_entity_poly.type
_entity_poly.pdbx_seq_one_letter_code
_entity_poly.pdbx_strand_id
1 'polypeptide(L)'
;MEPQPELPARLAHDLDGSFEELVLVHQRLVYGLALRVVAVPADAEEVAQDTFERAYHALAGYEAERVAAMRLRPWLAQIALNLARNRLRRRPPPARPLEDGDGQPMAVAAPAASQPDQLAERRQERELLVELLAGLPRGWREAVVLRHVEGLPYAEVAEVLGRPVGTVKTHVHRGVRQLRATLEAREERTRR
;
A
#
# COMPACT_ATOMS: atom_id res chain seq x y z
N MET A 1 -8.71 31.71 14.41
CA MET A 1 -9.08 30.32 14.13
C MET A 1 -7.88 29.50 14.59
N GLU A 2 -8.00 28.84 15.72
CA GLU A 2 -6.93 27.98 16.22
C GLU A 2 -6.70 26.84 15.21
N PRO A 3 -5.43 26.48 14.91
CA PRO A 3 -5.15 25.36 14.06
C PRO A 3 -5.77 24.10 14.71
N GLN A 4 -6.57 23.35 13.94
CA GLN A 4 -7.10 22.09 14.44
C GLN A 4 -5.91 21.18 14.79
N PRO A 5 -5.95 20.48 15.94
CA PRO A 5 -4.88 19.58 16.33
C PRO A 5 -4.68 18.52 15.24
N GLU A 6 -3.42 18.15 14.99
CA GLU A 6 -3.10 17.10 14.03
C GLU A 6 -3.77 15.78 14.42
N LEU A 7 -4.09 14.94 13.44
CA LEU A 7 -4.80 13.67 13.66
C LEU A 7 -4.19 12.80 14.77
N PRO A 8 -2.85 12.66 14.91
CA PRO A 8 -2.27 11.90 16.03
C PRO A 8 -2.65 12.44 17.41
N ALA A 9 -2.70 13.76 17.57
CA ALA A 9 -3.10 14.39 18.84
C ALA A 9 -4.59 14.16 19.16
N ARG A 10 -5.45 14.16 18.16
CA ARG A 10 -6.88 13.85 18.35
C ARG A 10 -7.09 12.37 18.71
N LEU A 11 -6.40 11.46 18.03
CA LEU A 11 -6.43 10.02 18.37
C LEU A 11 -5.92 9.75 19.78
N ALA A 12 -4.95 10.52 20.27
CA ALA A 12 -4.43 10.43 21.63
C ALA A 12 -5.46 10.87 22.68
N HIS A 13 -6.35 11.82 22.32
CA HIS A 13 -7.37 12.35 23.21
C HIS A 13 -8.68 11.54 23.15
N ASP A 14 -9.12 11.20 21.94
CA ASP A 14 -10.37 10.47 21.67
C ASP A 14 -10.14 9.52 20.50
N LEU A 15 -9.77 8.28 20.81
CA LEU A 15 -9.51 7.25 19.81
C LEU A 15 -10.78 6.90 19.04
N ASP A 16 -11.89 6.67 19.72
CA ASP A 16 -13.15 6.21 19.11
C ASP A 16 -13.72 7.26 18.17
N GLY A 17 -13.76 8.52 18.60
CA GLY A 17 -14.28 9.63 17.80
C GLY A 17 -13.38 10.03 16.64
N SER A 18 -12.08 9.70 16.68
CA SER A 18 -11.10 10.09 15.65
C SER A 18 -10.68 8.94 14.74
N PHE A 19 -11.02 7.70 15.05
CA PHE A 19 -10.54 6.53 14.31
C PHE A 19 -11.11 6.44 12.88
N GLU A 20 -12.36 6.83 12.67
CA GLU A 20 -12.96 6.90 11.35
C GLU A 20 -12.15 7.80 10.42
N GLU A 21 -11.71 8.96 10.91
CA GLU A 21 -10.87 9.86 10.13
C GLU A 21 -9.52 9.24 9.77
N LEU A 22 -8.90 8.51 10.69
CA LEU A 22 -7.67 7.75 10.40
C LEU A 22 -7.88 6.79 9.25
N VAL A 23 -9.00 6.04 9.24
CA VAL A 23 -9.35 5.12 8.16
C VAL A 23 -9.54 5.89 6.85
N LEU A 24 -10.36 6.94 6.83
CA LEU A 24 -10.65 7.73 5.64
C LEU A 24 -9.39 8.34 5.01
N VAL A 25 -8.49 8.87 5.83
CA VAL A 25 -7.23 9.48 5.36
C VAL A 25 -6.26 8.44 4.82
N HIS A 26 -6.19 7.24 5.43
CA HIS A 26 -5.15 6.26 5.13
C HIS A 26 -5.60 5.02 4.35
N GLN A 27 -6.92 4.82 4.09
CA GLN A 27 -7.41 3.63 3.39
C GLN A 27 -6.77 3.42 2.01
N ARG A 28 -6.51 4.52 1.26
CA ARG A 28 -5.85 4.44 -0.06
C ARG A 28 -4.41 3.96 0.04
N LEU A 29 -3.68 4.43 1.05
CA LEU A 29 -2.32 3.98 1.33
C LEU A 29 -2.30 2.48 1.65
N VAL A 30 -3.12 2.08 2.62
CA VAL A 30 -3.14 0.71 3.16
C VAL A 30 -3.58 -0.30 2.09
N TYR A 31 -4.72 -0.07 1.45
CA TYR A 31 -5.22 -0.92 0.38
C TYR A 31 -4.28 -0.94 -0.83
N GLY A 32 -3.82 0.23 -1.26
CA GLY A 32 -2.91 0.36 -2.40
C GLY A 32 -1.58 -0.36 -2.20
N LEU A 33 -1.00 -0.26 -1.00
CA LEU A 33 0.21 -0.99 -0.63
C LEU A 33 -0.06 -2.51 -0.61
N ALA A 34 -1.15 -2.93 0.04
CA ALA A 34 -1.53 -4.34 0.10
C ALA A 34 -1.69 -4.92 -1.32
N LEU A 35 -2.49 -4.28 -2.18
CA LEU A 35 -2.74 -4.75 -3.55
C LEU A 35 -1.46 -4.92 -4.38
N ARG A 36 -0.52 -3.97 -4.28
CA ARG A 36 0.74 -4.03 -5.02
C ARG A 36 1.72 -5.10 -4.49
N VAL A 37 1.50 -5.54 -3.26
CA VAL A 37 2.31 -6.61 -2.64
C VAL A 37 1.70 -7.98 -2.89
N VAL A 38 0.38 -8.15 -2.64
CA VAL A 38 -0.28 -9.47 -2.78
C VAL A 38 -0.80 -9.75 -4.19
N ALA A 39 -1.03 -8.71 -5.00
CA ALA A 39 -1.51 -8.75 -6.38
C ALA A 39 -2.89 -9.41 -6.57
N VAL A 40 -3.67 -9.59 -5.49
CA VAL A 40 -5.03 -10.15 -5.50
C VAL A 40 -5.94 -9.20 -4.74
N PRO A 41 -7.00 -8.65 -5.37
CA PRO A 41 -7.89 -7.67 -4.75
C PRO A 41 -8.51 -8.15 -3.44
N ALA A 42 -9.09 -9.35 -3.40
CA ALA A 42 -9.70 -9.91 -2.20
C ALA A 42 -8.69 -10.04 -1.04
N ASP A 43 -7.47 -10.52 -1.31
CA ASP A 43 -6.41 -10.59 -0.31
C ASP A 43 -5.99 -9.18 0.17
N ALA A 44 -6.03 -8.18 -0.71
CA ALA A 44 -5.68 -6.80 -0.37
C ALA A 44 -6.75 -6.15 0.51
N GLU A 45 -8.03 -6.46 0.29
CA GLU A 45 -9.14 -6.00 1.13
C GLU A 45 -9.03 -6.58 2.55
N GLU A 46 -8.81 -7.88 2.68
CA GLU A 46 -8.59 -8.53 3.97
C GLU A 46 -7.37 -7.93 4.70
N VAL A 47 -6.25 -7.75 3.99
CA VAL A 47 -5.05 -7.11 4.58
C VAL A 47 -5.34 -5.68 5.03
N ALA A 48 -6.14 -4.92 4.28
CA ALA A 48 -6.49 -3.55 4.66
C ALA A 48 -7.38 -3.54 5.91
N GLN A 49 -8.38 -4.39 5.97
CA GLN A 49 -9.25 -4.54 7.13
C GLN A 49 -8.46 -4.95 8.38
N ASP A 50 -7.67 -6.02 8.29
CA ASP A 50 -6.80 -6.50 9.37
C ASP A 50 -5.81 -5.42 9.84
N THR A 51 -5.35 -4.55 8.91
CA THR A 51 -4.44 -3.45 9.24
C THR A 51 -5.10 -2.44 10.16
N PHE A 52 -6.32 -2.00 9.85
CA PHE A 52 -7.04 -1.03 10.68
C PHE A 52 -7.50 -1.63 12.00
N GLU A 53 -7.95 -2.88 12.01
CA GLU A 53 -8.29 -3.59 13.24
C GLU A 53 -7.08 -3.65 14.20
N ARG A 54 -5.91 -4.06 13.69
CA ARG A 54 -4.67 -4.08 14.49
C ARG A 54 -4.21 -2.70 14.90
N ALA A 55 -4.39 -1.71 14.04
CA ALA A 55 -4.06 -0.32 14.37
C ALA A 55 -4.92 0.19 15.53
N TYR A 56 -6.23 -0.08 15.51
CA TYR A 56 -7.13 0.28 16.59
C TYR A 56 -6.70 -0.35 17.93
N HIS A 57 -6.52 -1.66 17.96
CA HIS A 57 -6.09 -2.36 19.18
C HIS A 57 -4.72 -1.90 19.69
N ALA A 58 -3.78 -1.60 18.79
CA ALA A 58 -2.48 -1.09 19.19
C ALA A 58 -2.56 0.32 19.78
N LEU A 59 -3.34 1.21 19.15
CA LEU A 59 -3.53 2.58 19.63
C LEU A 59 -4.23 2.61 20.98
N ALA A 60 -5.24 1.74 21.20
CA ALA A 60 -5.92 1.61 22.48
C ALA A 60 -5.00 1.17 23.63
N GLY A 61 -3.88 0.49 23.31
CA GLY A 61 -2.89 0.04 24.30
C GLY A 61 -1.69 0.98 24.48
N TYR A 62 -1.62 2.09 23.72
CA TYR A 62 -0.48 3.01 23.81
C TYR A 62 -0.81 4.22 24.70
N GLU A 63 0.22 4.74 25.38
CA GLU A 63 0.13 6.01 26.11
C GLU A 63 -0.17 7.17 25.17
N ALA A 64 -0.98 8.14 25.62
CA ALA A 64 -1.44 9.27 24.81
C ALA A 64 -0.29 10.07 24.19
N GLU A 65 0.79 10.31 24.94
CA GLU A 65 1.98 11.02 24.47
C GLU A 65 2.65 10.29 23.32
N ARG A 66 2.68 8.96 23.35
CA ARG A 66 3.21 8.13 22.29
C ARG A 66 2.35 8.23 21.03
N VAL A 67 1.04 8.19 21.17
CA VAL A 67 0.10 8.32 20.04
C VAL A 67 0.23 9.71 19.41
N ALA A 68 0.27 10.77 20.22
CA ALA A 68 0.40 12.16 19.75
C ALA A 68 1.70 12.42 18.96
N ALA A 69 2.79 11.73 19.31
CA ALA A 69 4.07 11.85 18.62
C ALA A 69 4.22 10.89 17.42
N MET A 70 3.19 10.09 17.10
CA MET A 70 3.31 9.01 16.12
C MET A 70 3.25 9.50 14.69
N ARG A 71 4.11 8.97 13.84
CA ARG A 71 4.02 9.12 12.39
C ARG A 71 3.12 8.01 11.83
N LEU A 72 1.82 8.31 11.74
CA LEU A 72 0.78 7.32 11.39
C LEU A 72 1.03 6.64 10.05
N ARG A 73 1.47 7.40 9.04
CA ARG A 73 1.63 6.89 7.68
C ARG A 73 2.67 5.77 7.55
N PRO A 74 3.94 5.92 7.98
CA PRO A 74 4.92 4.83 7.95
C PRO A 74 4.55 3.69 8.91
N TRP A 75 3.93 3.99 10.04
CA TRP A 75 3.48 2.99 11.00
C TRP A 75 2.38 2.07 10.42
N LEU A 76 1.34 2.63 9.80
CA LEU A 76 0.31 1.87 9.11
C LEU A 76 0.88 1.07 7.93
N ALA A 77 1.79 1.67 7.15
CA ALA A 77 2.48 0.98 6.07
C ALA A 77 3.27 -0.25 6.58
N GLN A 78 3.89 -0.16 7.76
CA GLN A 78 4.60 -1.29 8.37
C GLN A 78 3.63 -2.42 8.76
N ILE A 79 2.48 -2.10 9.37
CA ILE A 79 1.46 -3.09 9.73
C ILE A 79 0.95 -3.78 8.46
N ALA A 80 0.51 -3.00 7.46
CA ALA A 80 -0.02 -3.50 6.20
C ALA A 80 0.99 -4.40 5.47
N LEU A 81 2.25 -3.97 5.39
CA LEU A 81 3.30 -4.75 4.75
C LEU A 81 3.56 -6.08 5.45
N ASN A 82 3.57 -6.09 6.78
CA ASN A 82 3.76 -7.31 7.56
C ASN A 82 2.60 -8.30 7.35
N LEU A 83 1.37 -7.81 7.30
CA LEU A 83 0.18 -8.61 7.00
C LEU A 83 0.20 -9.16 5.57
N ALA A 84 0.50 -8.33 4.58
CA ALA A 84 0.64 -8.73 3.20
C ALA A 84 1.73 -9.81 3.02
N ARG A 85 2.86 -9.67 3.70
CA ARG A 85 3.93 -10.68 3.74
C ARG A 85 3.46 -12.00 4.34
N ASN A 86 2.69 -11.94 5.42
CA ASN A 86 2.14 -13.14 6.06
C ASN A 86 1.12 -13.83 5.15
N ARG A 87 0.28 -13.06 4.44
CA ARG A 87 -0.68 -13.59 3.47
C ARG A 87 0.03 -14.34 2.35
N LEU A 88 1.06 -13.74 1.72
CA LEU A 88 1.86 -14.39 0.69
C LEU A 88 2.56 -15.67 1.17
N ARG A 89 3.02 -15.69 2.42
CA ARG A 89 3.69 -16.88 2.98
C ARG A 89 2.72 -18.04 3.24
N ARG A 90 1.46 -17.74 3.57
CA ARG A 90 0.42 -18.74 3.82
C ARG A 90 -0.25 -19.25 2.55
N ARG A 91 -0.05 -18.55 1.42
CA ARG A 91 -0.60 -18.98 0.15
C ARG A 91 0.13 -20.23 -0.33
N PRO A 92 -0.58 -21.35 -0.62
CA PRO A 92 0.03 -22.50 -1.27
C PRO A 92 0.66 -22.05 -2.62
N PRO A 93 1.72 -22.74 -3.11
CA PRO A 93 2.28 -22.45 -4.43
C PRO A 93 1.14 -22.41 -5.45
N PRO A 94 1.16 -21.52 -6.44
CA PRO A 94 0.05 -21.34 -7.35
C PRO A 94 -0.24 -22.66 -8.08
N ALA A 95 -1.32 -23.32 -7.70
CA ALA A 95 -2.05 -24.16 -8.62
C ALA A 95 -2.55 -23.23 -9.71
N ARG A 96 -2.43 -23.65 -10.99
CA ARG A 96 -2.78 -22.89 -12.20
C ARG A 96 -3.99 -21.96 -12.00
N PRO A 97 -4.04 -20.81 -12.70
CA PRO A 97 -5.12 -19.86 -12.55
C PRO A 97 -6.45 -20.56 -12.74
N LEU A 98 -7.28 -20.57 -11.71
CA LEU A 98 -8.72 -20.75 -11.86
C LEU A 98 -9.25 -19.38 -12.28
N GLU A 99 -9.87 -19.36 -13.44
CA GLU A 99 -10.60 -18.23 -13.99
C GLU A 99 -11.73 -17.83 -13.04
N ASP A 100 -11.95 -16.52 -12.97
CA ASP A 100 -13.18 -15.84 -12.59
C ASP A 100 -13.75 -16.07 -11.18
N GLY A 101 -13.46 -15.10 -10.32
CA GLY A 101 -14.33 -14.68 -9.24
C GLY A 101 -14.62 -13.19 -9.40
N ASP A 102 -15.87 -12.85 -9.73
CA ASP A 102 -16.42 -11.50 -9.76
C ASP A 102 -16.41 -10.87 -8.35
N GLY A 103 -15.21 -10.56 -7.85
CA GLY A 103 -15.04 -9.71 -6.69
C GLY A 103 -15.13 -8.25 -7.13
N GLN A 104 -16.27 -7.62 -6.92
CA GLN A 104 -16.35 -6.16 -7.09
C GLN A 104 -15.33 -5.52 -6.15
N PRO A 105 -14.40 -4.69 -6.67
CA PRO A 105 -13.44 -4.00 -5.82
C PRO A 105 -14.20 -3.06 -4.90
N MET A 106 -13.88 -3.09 -3.59
CA MET A 106 -14.33 -2.10 -2.63
C MET A 106 -14.13 -0.71 -3.24
N ALA A 107 -15.22 0.01 -3.43
CA ALA A 107 -15.22 1.32 -4.05
C ALA A 107 -14.45 2.29 -3.15
N VAL A 108 -13.13 2.36 -3.33
CA VAL A 108 -12.36 3.49 -2.85
C VAL A 108 -12.91 4.69 -3.62
N ALA A 109 -13.66 5.55 -2.91
CA ALA A 109 -14.32 6.71 -3.48
C ALA A 109 -13.39 7.43 -4.47
N ALA A 110 -13.69 7.27 -5.76
CA ALA A 110 -13.05 8.04 -6.80
C ALA A 110 -13.55 9.49 -6.66
N PRO A 111 -12.72 10.51 -6.89
CA PRO A 111 -13.21 11.88 -6.99
C PRO A 111 -14.32 11.91 -8.04
N ALA A 112 -15.49 12.39 -7.65
CA ALA A 112 -16.63 12.59 -8.53
C ALA A 112 -16.24 13.60 -9.59
N ALA A 113 -16.02 13.16 -10.81
CA ALA A 113 -15.99 13.83 -12.10
C ALA A 113 -14.92 13.24 -13.03
N SER A 114 -15.03 11.95 -13.36
CA SER A 114 -14.23 11.38 -14.45
C SER A 114 -15.18 10.71 -15.42
N GLN A 115 -15.03 11.02 -16.70
CA GLN A 115 -15.77 10.37 -17.78
C GLN A 115 -15.50 8.85 -17.77
N PRO A 116 -16.46 7.98 -18.14
CA PRO A 116 -16.33 6.52 -18.10
C PRO A 116 -15.04 6.00 -18.75
N ASP A 117 -14.62 6.59 -19.87
CA ASP A 117 -13.42 6.23 -20.62
C ASP A 117 -12.13 6.48 -19.81
N GLN A 118 -12.07 7.62 -19.10
CA GLN A 118 -10.92 7.93 -18.23
C GLN A 118 -10.83 7.00 -17.02
N LEU A 119 -11.97 6.50 -16.54
CA LEU A 119 -11.99 5.53 -15.44
C LEU A 119 -11.48 4.16 -15.92
N ALA A 120 -11.83 3.75 -17.14
CA ALA A 120 -11.36 2.52 -17.74
C ALA A 120 -9.85 2.56 -18.01
N GLU A 121 -9.33 3.64 -18.58
CA GLU A 121 -7.89 3.85 -18.78
C GLU A 121 -7.11 3.78 -17.47
N ARG A 122 -7.55 4.51 -16.45
CA ARG A 122 -6.90 4.50 -15.13
C ARG A 122 -6.94 3.14 -14.46
N ARG A 123 -7.99 2.35 -14.72
CA ARG A 123 -8.07 0.97 -14.22
C ARG A 123 -7.04 0.09 -14.90
N GLN A 124 -6.95 0.15 -16.24
CA GLN A 124 -5.95 -0.60 -17.00
C GLN A 124 -4.51 -0.23 -16.61
N GLU A 125 -4.21 1.06 -16.42
CA GLU A 125 -2.90 1.51 -15.94
C GLU A 125 -2.56 0.94 -14.56
N ARG A 126 -3.54 0.89 -13.65
CA ARG A 126 -3.35 0.30 -12.31
C ARG A 126 -3.11 -1.19 -12.37
N GLU A 127 -3.89 -1.91 -13.17
CA GLU A 127 -3.74 -3.36 -13.36
C GLU A 127 -2.36 -3.68 -13.96
N LEU A 128 -1.94 -2.94 -14.98
CA LEU A 128 -0.61 -3.04 -15.56
C LEU A 128 0.49 -2.79 -14.53
N LEU A 129 0.35 -1.75 -13.71
CA LEU A 129 1.33 -1.45 -12.66
C LEU A 129 1.43 -2.59 -11.64
N VAL A 130 0.30 -3.17 -11.22
CA VAL A 130 0.28 -4.32 -10.30
C VAL A 130 0.99 -5.52 -10.93
N GLU A 131 0.72 -5.83 -12.20
CA GLU A 131 1.37 -6.92 -12.95
C GLU A 131 2.90 -6.72 -13.02
N LEU A 132 3.33 -5.53 -13.42
CA LEU A 132 4.76 -5.19 -13.53
C LEU A 132 5.48 -5.29 -12.18
N LEU A 133 4.86 -4.77 -11.12
CA LEU A 133 5.39 -4.86 -9.77
C LEU A 133 5.45 -6.30 -9.29
N ALA A 134 4.47 -7.14 -9.64
CA ALA A 134 4.47 -8.57 -9.29
C ALA A 134 5.68 -9.32 -9.87
N GLY A 135 6.20 -8.89 -11.02
CA GLY A 135 7.42 -9.43 -11.64
C GLY A 135 8.74 -9.05 -10.94
N LEU A 136 8.72 -8.10 -10.00
CA LEU A 136 9.93 -7.73 -9.26
C LEU A 136 10.23 -8.69 -8.11
N PRO A 137 11.52 -8.93 -7.78
CA PRO A 137 11.90 -9.51 -6.51
C PRO A 137 11.25 -8.76 -5.34
N ARG A 138 10.73 -9.50 -4.36
CA ARG A 138 9.93 -8.94 -3.26
C ARG A 138 10.55 -7.70 -2.62
N GLY A 139 11.83 -7.74 -2.23
CA GLY A 139 12.48 -6.60 -1.56
C GLY A 139 12.60 -5.35 -2.44
N TRP A 140 12.67 -5.52 -3.78
CA TRP A 140 12.69 -4.39 -4.71
C TRP A 140 11.28 -3.82 -4.90
N ARG A 141 10.27 -4.70 -5.05
CA ARG A 141 8.86 -4.32 -5.12
C ARG A 141 8.45 -3.46 -3.93
N GLU A 142 8.66 -3.96 -2.72
CA GLU A 142 8.32 -3.26 -1.47
C GLU A 142 8.99 -1.88 -1.39
N ALA A 143 10.29 -1.79 -1.71
CA ALA A 143 11.03 -0.53 -1.68
C ALA A 143 10.52 0.46 -2.75
N VAL A 144 10.25 0.00 -3.97
CA VAL A 144 9.70 0.84 -5.06
C VAL A 144 8.31 1.35 -4.71
N VAL A 145 7.42 0.48 -4.21
CA VAL A 145 6.05 0.86 -3.84
C VAL A 145 6.08 1.91 -2.74
N LEU A 146 6.77 1.66 -1.64
CA LEU A 146 6.85 2.62 -0.52
C LEU A 146 7.45 3.96 -0.96
N ARG A 147 8.49 3.95 -1.80
CA ARG A 147 9.18 5.17 -2.22
C ARG A 147 8.46 5.95 -3.31
N HIS A 148 8.03 5.29 -4.40
CA HIS A 148 7.54 5.96 -5.60
C HIS A 148 6.01 6.01 -5.70
N VAL A 149 5.32 5.04 -5.14
CA VAL A 149 3.85 5.03 -5.16
C VAL A 149 3.31 5.71 -3.91
N GLU A 150 3.82 5.32 -2.75
CA GLU A 150 3.37 5.90 -1.48
C GLU A 150 4.14 7.18 -1.09
N GLY A 151 5.21 7.52 -1.79
CA GLY A 151 5.94 8.77 -1.62
C GLY A 151 6.72 8.90 -0.30
N LEU A 152 6.97 7.80 0.42
CA LEU A 152 7.71 7.84 1.68
C LEU A 152 9.17 8.26 1.46
N PRO A 153 9.75 9.11 2.31
CA PRO A 153 11.20 9.39 2.32
C PRO A 153 12.02 8.12 2.53
N TYR A 154 13.24 8.07 1.99
CA TYR A 154 14.11 6.89 2.14
C TYR A 154 14.34 6.45 3.58
N ALA A 155 14.42 7.40 4.52
CA ALA A 155 14.56 7.09 5.94
C ALA A 155 13.35 6.33 6.48
N GLU A 156 12.13 6.76 6.14
CA GLU A 156 10.89 6.07 6.55
C GLU A 156 10.74 4.71 5.86
N VAL A 157 11.10 4.61 4.58
CA VAL A 157 11.12 3.30 3.89
C VAL A 157 12.09 2.34 4.58
N ALA A 158 13.25 2.84 5.04
CA ALA A 158 14.22 2.05 5.77
C ALA A 158 13.68 1.53 7.11
N GLU A 159 12.96 2.37 7.85
CA GLU A 159 12.27 2.01 9.08
C GLU A 159 11.19 0.95 8.81
N VAL A 160 10.29 1.19 7.85
CA VAL A 160 9.21 0.26 7.48
C VAL A 160 9.75 -1.10 7.04
N LEU A 161 10.85 -1.13 6.29
CA LEU A 161 11.44 -2.37 5.79
C LEU A 161 12.38 -3.05 6.80
N GLY A 162 12.80 -2.35 7.86
CA GLY A 162 13.83 -2.81 8.79
C GLY A 162 15.18 -3.00 8.09
N ARG A 163 15.58 -2.08 7.17
CA ARG A 163 16.80 -2.20 6.35
C ARG A 163 17.59 -0.89 6.36
N PRO A 164 18.93 -0.96 6.19
CA PRO A 164 19.74 0.24 6.02
C PRO A 164 19.29 1.08 4.82
N VAL A 165 19.32 2.41 4.95
CA VAL A 165 18.94 3.36 3.87
C VAL A 165 19.69 3.10 2.56
N GLY A 166 20.98 2.75 2.62
CA GLY A 166 21.78 2.40 1.44
C GLY A 166 21.24 1.17 0.70
N THR A 167 20.79 0.15 1.44
CA THR A 167 20.16 -1.04 0.87
C THR A 167 18.82 -0.68 0.19
N VAL A 168 18.02 0.17 0.84
CA VAL A 168 16.75 0.64 0.28
C VAL A 168 16.98 1.41 -1.03
N LYS A 169 17.92 2.34 -1.07
CA LYS A 169 18.29 3.07 -2.30
C LYS A 169 18.67 2.12 -3.43
N THR A 170 19.49 1.10 -3.13
CA THR A 170 19.88 0.08 -4.10
C THR A 170 18.69 -0.72 -4.61
N HIS A 171 17.77 -1.13 -3.73
CA HIS A 171 16.56 -1.87 -4.09
C HIS A 171 15.63 -1.04 -4.99
N VAL A 172 15.41 0.23 -4.63
CA VAL A 172 14.61 1.15 -5.45
C VAL A 172 15.23 1.32 -6.84
N HIS A 173 16.54 1.61 -6.91
CA HIS A 173 17.23 1.80 -8.19
C HIS A 173 17.15 0.55 -9.10
N ARG A 174 17.42 -0.63 -8.54
CA ARG A 174 17.34 -1.91 -9.28
C ARG A 174 15.91 -2.21 -9.72
N GLY A 175 14.93 -1.99 -8.83
CA GLY A 175 13.52 -2.21 -9.13
C GLY A 175 13.03 -1.31 -10.27
N VAL A 176 13.31 -0.01 -10.22
CA VAL A 176 12.93 0.95 -11.27
C VAL A 176 13.60 0.61 -12.61
N ARG A 177 14.89 0.23 -12.59
CA ARG A 177 15.59 -0.19 -13.82
C ARG A 177 14.95 -1.44 -14.44
N GLN A 178 14.58 -2.43 -13.65
CA GLN A 178 13.92 -3.64 -14.15
C GLN A 178 12.51 -3.33 -14.69
N LEU A 179 11.72 -2.48 -14.01
CA LEU A 179 10.41 -2.06 -14.50
C LEU A 179 10.51 -1.39 -15.87
N ARG A 180 11.48 -0.48 -16.05
CA ARG A 180 11.71 0.20 -17.32
C ARG A 180 12.04 -0.79 -18.43
N ALA A 181 12.98 -1.71 -18.20
CA ALA A 181 13.34 -2.73 -19.19
C ALA A 181 12.14 -3.64 -19.57
N THR A 182 11.27 -3.96 -18.60
CA THR A 182 10.06 -4.76 -18.87
C THR A 182 9.04 -4.00 -19.71
N LEU A 183 8.86 -2.70 -19.45
CA LEU A 183 7.97 -1.83 -20.22
C LEU A 183 8.45 -1.68 -21.67
N GLU A 184 9.73 -1.39 -21.88
CA GLU A 184 10.36 -1.26 -23.21
C GLU A 184 10.17 -2.56 -24.03
N ALA A 185 10.43 -3.71 -23.43
CA ALA A 185 10.24 -5.01 -24.08
C ALA A 185 8.76 -5.32 -24.41
N ARG A 186 7.81 -4.80 -23.61
CA ARG A 186 6.37 -4.93 -23.90
C ARG A 186 5.94 -4.05 -25.05
N GLU A 187 6.39 -2.80 -25.08
CA GLU A 187 6.11 -1.86 -26.20
C GLU A 187 6.65 -2.37 -27.54
N GLU A 188 7.85 -2.95 -27.55
CA GLU A 188 8.43 -3.53 -28.74
C GLU A 188 7.61 -4.73 -29.28
N ARG A 189 7.02 -5.54 -28.38
CA ARG A 189 6.13 -6.64 -28.78
C ARG A 189 4.79 -6.15 -29.36
N THR A 190 4.27 -5.05 -28.84
CA THR A 190 2.99 -4.48 -29.32
C THR A 190 3.13 -3.78 -30.69
N ARG A 191 4.35 -3.34 -31.04
CA ARG A 191 4.65 -2.70 -32.35
C ARG A 191 4.93 -3.68 -33.49
N ARG A 192 5.06 -4.99 -33.17
CA ARG A 192 5.27 -6.05 -34.16
C ARG A 192 3.98 -6.77 -34.52
#